data_c8aed23dcc05fbdefd85117930858a53
#
_entry.id   c8aed23dcc05fbdefd85117930858a53
#
_cell.length_a   1.000
_cell.length_b   1.000
_cell.length_c   1.000
_cell.angle_alpha   90.00
_cell.angle_beta   90.00
_cell.angle_gamma   90.00
#
_symmetry.space_group_name_H-M   'P 1'
#
loop_
_entity.id
_entity.type
_entity.pdbx_description
1 polymer ?
#
loop_
_entity_poly.entity_id
_entity_poly.type
_entity_poly.pdbx_seq_one_letter_code
_entity_poly.pdbx_strand_id
1 'polypeptide(L)'
;MRITKVTTKTGDGGKTSLGNGQRVHKNHPIINTLGELDYLNSIIGWAEVKSINESYSSELKNIQQDIFNISGDLSLPNSDVSLLKEERIIHLEKMIKSMNEKLSLIHISEPTRRS
;
A
#
# COMPACT_ATOMS: atom_id res chain seq x y z
N MET A 1 -19.12 12.32 5.22
CA MET A 1 -19.74 11.77 4.00
C MET A 1 -21.06 11.11 4.34
N ARG A 2 -22.06 11.37 3.56
CA ARG A 2 -23.40 10.82 3.79
C ARG A 2 -23.63 9.62 2.86
N ILE A 3 -23.92 8.47 3.45
CA ILE A 3 -24.23 7.27 2.69
C ILE A 3 -25.76 7.18 2.56
N THR A 4 -26.27 7.39 1.35
CA THR A 4 -27.71 7.35 1.07
C THR A 4 -28.14 6.02 0.46
N LYS A 5 -27.18 5.25 -0.09
CA LYS A 5 -27.46 3.97 -0.73
C LYS A 5 -26.25 3.05 -0.60
N VAL A 6 -26.41 1.92 0.08
CA VAL A 6 -25.33 0.97 0.34
C VAL A 6 -25.10 0.05 -0.86
N THR A 7 -26.16 -0.40 -1.52
CA THR A 7 -26.09 -1.27 -2.68
C THR A 7 -26.62 -0.55 -3.90
N THR A 8 -25.76 -0.28 -4.89
CA THR A 8 -26.13 0.45 -6.10
C THR A 8 -26.29 -0.43 -7.32
N LYS A 9 -25.76 -1.67 -7.28
CA LYS A 9 -25.74 -2.63 -8.40
C LYS A 9 -25.01 -2.12 -9.64
N THR A 10 -24.27 -1.03 -9.55
CA THR A 10 -23.55 -0.45 -10.70
C THR A 10 -22.41 -1.35 -11.18
N GLY A 11 -21.91 -2.26 -10.34
CA GLY A 11 -20.85 -3.19 -10.69
C GLY A 11 -21.33 -4.55 -11.20
N ASP A 12 -22.64 -4.80 -11.28
CA ASP A 12 -23.19 -6.11 -11.59
C ASP A 12 -22.96 -6.52 -13.05
N GLY A 13 -22.69 -5.58 -13.95
CA GLY A 13 -22.41 -5.84 -15.36
C GLY A 13 -20.94 -6.21 -15.66
N GLY A 14 -20.11 -6.53 -14.67
CA GLY A 14 -18.71 -6.86 -14.85
C GLY A 14 -17.81 -5.65 -15.04
N LYS A 15 -18.33 -4.46 -14.85
CA LYS A 15 -17.59 -3.19 -14.93
C LYS A 15 -17.68 -2.45 -13.59
N THR A 16 -16.64 -1.68 -13.34
CA THR A 16 -16.58 -0.81 -12.16
C THR A 16 -16.06 0.57 -12.57
N SER A 17 -16.21 1.55 -11.69
CA SER A 17 -15.75 2.91 -11.96
C SER A 17 -14.44 3.20 -11.24
N LEU A 18 -13.50 3.88 -11.90
CA LEU A 18 -12.33 4.48 -11.28
C LEU A 18 -12.74 5.77 -10.55
N GLY A 19 -11.81 6.33 -9.77
CA GLY A 19 -12.06 7.57 -9.01
C GLY A 19 -12.43 8.77 -9.88
N ASN A 20 -12.02 8.76 -11.15
CA ASN A 20 -12.38 9.80 -12.12
C ASN A 20 -13.69 9.53 -12.87
N GLY A 21 -14.44 8.51 -12.49
CA GLY A 21 -15.70 8.13 -13.12
C GLY A 21 -15.56 7.25 -14.36
N GLN A 22 -14.35 7.00 -14.83
CA GLN A 22 -14.13 6.13 -15.99
C GLN A 22 -14.58 4.70 -15.67
N ARG A 23 -15.35 4.11 -16.56
CA ARG A 23 -15.82 2.72 -16.43
C ARG A 23 -14.80 1.77 -17.04
N VAL A 24 -14.41 0.76 -16.29
CA VAL A 24 -13.48 -0.28 -16.72
C VAL A 24 -14.00 -1.65 -16.32
N HIS A 25 -13.55 -2.70 -16.98
CA HIS A 25 -13.85 -4.06 -16.57
C HIS A 25 -13.23 -4.36 -15.21
N LYS A 26 -13.91 -5.19 -14.41
CA LYS A 26 -13.41 -5.59 -13.09
C LYS A 26 -12.09 -6.35 -13.15
N ASN A 27 -11.73 -6.93 -14.29
CA ASN A 27 -10.45 -7.59 -14.51
C ASN A 27 -9.39 -6.67 -15.11
N HIS A 28 -9.67 -5.37 -15.22
CA HIS A 28 -8.69 -4.40 -15.69
C HIS A 28 -7.44 -4.41 -14.77
N PRO A 29 -6.22 -4.29 -15.33
CA PRO A 29 -4.99 -4.31 -14.52
C PRO A 29 -5.00 -3.32 -13.36
N ILE A 30 -5.55 -2.13 -13.53
CA ILE A 30 -5.66 -1.14 -12.43
C ILE A 30 -6.52 -1.70 -11.29
N ILE A 31 -7.64 -2.32 -11.61
CA ILE A 31 -8.54 -2.89 -10.62
C ILE A 31 -7.88 -4.05 -9.88
N ASN A 32 -7.18 -4.92 -10.60
CA ASN A 32 -6.42 -6.01 -10.00
C ASN A 32 -5.34 -5.47 -9.05
N THR A 33 -4.62 -4.44 -9.48
CA THR A 33 -3.57 -3.81 -8.66
C THR A 33 -4.15 -3.17 -7.41
N LEU A 34 -5.28 -2.47 -7.54
CA LEU A 34 -5.96 -1.88 -6.38
C LEU A 34 -6.38 -2.96 -5.37
N GLY A 35 -6.85 -4.11 -5.86
CA GLY A 35 -7.20 -5.23 -5.00
C GLY A 35 -6.01 -5.79 -4.26
N GLU A 36 -4.87 -5.94 -4.94
CA GLU A 36 -3.64 -6.42 -4.32
C GLU A 36 -3.07 -5.43 -3.31
N LEU A 37 -3.16 -4.13 -3.61
CA LEU A 37 -2.74 -3.08 -2.67
C LEU A 37 -3.62 -3.08 -1.42
N ASP A 38 -4.92 -3.27 -1.58
CA ASP A 38 -5.84 -3.38 -0.45
C ASP A 38 -5.51 -4.59 0.43
N TYR A 39 -5.23 -5.73 -0.19
CA TYR A 39 -4.79 -6.92 0.51
C TYR A 39 -3.49 -6.69 1.29
N LEU A 40 -2.49 -6.10 0.64
CA LEU A 40 -1.23 -5.74 1.28
C LEU A 40 -1.45 -4.80 2.46
N ASN A 41 -2.32 -3.81 2.29
CA ASN A 41 -2.64 -2.85 3.35
C ASN A 41 -3.24 -3.54 4.57
N SER A 42 -4.09 -4.53 4.36
CA SER A 42 -4.69 -5.32 5.44
C SER A 42 -3.63 -6.12 6.20
N ILE A 43 -2.68 -6.73 5.49
CA ILE A 43 -1.58 -7.47 6.11
C ILE A 43 -0.69 -6.54 6.93
N ILE A 44 -0.37 -5.36 6.40
CA ILE A 44 0.44 -4.37 7.12
C ILE A 44 -0.30 -3.88 8.36
N GLY A 45 -1.60 -3.66 8.28
CA GLY A 45 -2.43 -3.31 9.43
C GLY A 45 -2.37 -4.37 10.52
N TRP A 46 -2.41 -5.63 10.15
CA TRP A 46 -2.28 -6.72 11.11
C TRP A 46 -0.89 -6.74 11.74
N ALA A 47 0.16 -6.59 10.94
CA ALA A 47 1.53 -6.51 11.45
C ALA A 47 1.71 -5.34 12.42
N GLU A 48 1.10 -4.20 12.11
CA GLU A 48 1.15 -3.00 12.95
C GLU A 48 0.54 -3.28 14.33
N VAL A 49 -0.62 -3.91 14.38
CA VAL A 49 -1.30 -4.25 15.63
C VAL A 49 -0.48 -5.24 16.46
N LYS A 50 0.22 -6.17 15.81
CA LYS A 50 1.06 -7.17 16.49
C LYS A 50 2.44 -6.63 16.89
N SER A 51 2.84 -5.48 16.38
CA SER A 51 4.16 -4.92 16.70
C SER A 51 4.22 -4.39 18.12
N ILE A 52 5.22 -4.81 18.87
CA ILE A 52 5.48 -4.31 20.23
C ILE A 52 6.44 -3.12 20.22
N ASN A 53 7.08 -2.84 19.08
CA ASN A 53 7.99 -1.72 18.92
C ASN A 53 7.23 -0.54 18.31
N GLU A 54 7.08 0.55 19.07
CA GLU A 54 6.32 1.72 18.62
C GLU A 54 6.92 2.37 17.38
N SER A 55 8.24 2.33 17.24
CA SER A 55 8.90 2.87 16.04
C SER A 55 8.47 2.11 14.79
N TYR A 56 8.45 0.80 14.83
CA TYR A 56 8.01 -0.02 13.71
C TYR A 56 6.50 0.10 13.47
N SER A 57 5.73 0.15 14.55
CA SER A 57 4.27 0.36 14.45
C SER A 57 3.96 1.67 13.75
N SER A 58 4.65 2.74 14.12
CA SER A 58 4.48 4.06 13.51
C SER A 58 4.86 4.04 12.02
N GLU A 59 5.98 3.39 11.67
CA GLU A 59 6.39 3.27 10.27
C GLU A 59 5.41 2.44 9.44
N LEU A 60 4.85 1.38 10.01
CA LEU A 60 3.84 0.58 9.31
C LEU A 60 2.57 1.40 9.05
N LYS A 61 2.16 2.25 9.97
CA LYS A 61 1.03 3.18 9.74
C LYS A 61 1.33 4.15 8.60
N ASN A 62 2.55 4.66 8.54
CA ASN A 62 2.96 5.56 7.47
C ASN A 62 2.95 4.84 6.12
N ILE A 63 3.37 3.58 6.08
CA ILE A 63 3.32 2.76 4.87
C ILE A 63 1.87 2.50 4.45
N GLN A 64 0.95 2.29 5.39
CA GLN A 64 -0.48 2.18 5.07
C GLN A 64 -1.00 3.44 4.40
N GLN A 65 -0.58 4.61 4.86
CA GLN A 65 -0.94 5.88 4.23
C GLN A 65 -0.34 5.97 2.83
N ASP A 66 0.90 5.53 2.66
CA ASP A 66 1.54 5.48 1.34
C ASP A 66 0.75 4.60 0.36
N ILE A 67 0.32 3.42 0.81
CA ILE A 67 -0.48 2.50 0.00
C ILE A 67 -1.81 3.15 -0.39
N PHE A 68 -2.46 3.83 0.55
CA PHE A 68 -3.68 4.57 0.29
C PHE A 68 -3.46 5.65 -0.78
N ASN A 69 -2.35 6.38 -0.70
CA ASN A 69 -2.02 7.41 -1.66
C ASN A 69 -1.70 6.83 -3.05
N ILE A 70 -0.99 5.71 -3.10
CA ILE A 70 -0.74 5.00 -4.37
C ILE A 70 -2.06 4.56 -5.00
N SER A 71 -2.95 4.00 -4.20
CA SER A 71 -4.26 3.56 -4.66
C SER A 71 -5.08 4.73 -5.21
N GLY A 72 -5.02 5.88 -4.53
CA GLY A 72 -5.65 7.11 -5.00
C GLY A 72 -5.09 7.57 -6.33
N ASP A 73 -3.78 7.56 -6.48
CA ASP A 73 -3.11 7.95 -7.74
C ASP A 73 -3.51 7.03 -8.88
N LEU A 74 -3.57 5.71 -8.64
CA LEU A 74 -3.99 4.73 -9.65
C LEU A 74 -5.47 4.89 -10.03
N SER A 75 -6.31 5.29 -9.08
CA SER A 75 -7.74 5.48 -9.31
C SER A 75 -8.05 6.76 -10.10
N LEU A 76 -7.09 7.67 -10.18
CA LEU A 76 -7.21 8.96 -10.87
C LEU A 76 -6.15 9.07 -11.96
N PRO A 77 -6.18 8.17 -12.98
CA PRO A 77 -5.22 8.25 -14.07
C PRO A 77 -5.37 9.57 -14.80
N ASN A 78 -4.28 10.13 -15.28
CA ASN A 78 -4.22 11.42 -15.97
C ASN A 78 -4.45 12.63 -15.05
N SER A 79 -4.42 12.45 -13.74
CA SER A 79 -4.45 13.57 -12.80
C SER A 79 -3.07 14.24 -12.75
N ASP A 80 -3.06 15.57 -12.69
CA ASP A 80 -1.83 16.35 -12.52
C ASP A 80 -1.31 16.30 -11.08
N VAL A 81 -2.14 15.82 -10.15
CA VAL A 81 -1.79 15.77 -8.73
C VAL A 81 -1.36 14.36 -8.36
N SER A 82 -0.17 14.22 -7.79
CA SER A 82 0.30 12.97 -7.20
C SER A 82 0.13 13.03 -5.69
N LEU A 83 -0.57 12.05 -5.13
CA LEU A 83 -0.77 11.96 -3.69
C LEU A 83 0.46 11.40 -2.98
N LEU A 84 1.15 10.45 -3.62
CA LEU A 84 2.41 9.93 -3.10
C LEU A 84 3.52 10.91 -3.45
N LYS A 85 4.17 11.47 -2.43
CA LYS A 85 5.24 12.45 -2.61
C LYS A 85 6.60 11.77 -2.70
N GLU A 86 7.51 12.38 -3.46
CA GLU A 86 8.87 11.89 -3.65
C GLU A 86 9.62 11.72 -2.32
N GLU A 87 9.37 12.59 -1.36
CA GLU A 87 9.96 12.51 -0.03
C GLU A 87 9.69 11.18 0.67
N ARG A 88 8.52 10.59 0.42
CA ARG A 88 8.17 9.28 0.99
C ARG A 88 9.00 8.17 0.37
N ILE A 89 9.25 8.24 -0.93
CA ILE A 89 10.10 7.27 -1.62
C ILE A 89 11.52 7.33 -1.07
N ILE A 90 12.06 8.53 -0.92
CA ILE A 90 13.40 8.76 -0.37
C ILE A 90 13.48 8.21 1.07
N HIS A 91 12.46 8.48 1.88
CA HIS A 91 12.41 7.98 3.27
C HIS A 91 12.42 6.44 3.31
N LEU A 92 11.60 5.79 2.48
CA LEU A 92 11.53 4.33 2.43
C LEU A 92 12.84 3.72 1.97
N GLU A 93 13.51 4.33 0.99
CA GLU A 93 14.82 3.88 0.52
C GLU A 93 15.87 3.94 1.65
N LYS A 94 15.87 5.03 2.42
CA LYS A 94 16.76 5.18 3.56
C LYS A 94 16.49 4.14 4.64
N MET A 95 15.22 3.85 4.90
CA MET A 95 14.83 2.81 5.86
C MET A 95 15.29 1.43 5.43
N ILE A 96 15.10 1.08 4.17
CA ILE A 96 15.53 -0.19 3.62
C ILE A 96 17.04 -0.34 3.76
N LYS A 97 17.78 0.70 3.42
CA LYS A 97 19.25 0.72 3.54
C LYS A 97 19.68 0.52 4.99
N SER A 98 19.08 1.24 5.92
CA SER A 98 19.37 1.14 7.35
C SER A 98 19.08 -0.26 7.90
N MET A 99 17.95 -0.84 7.52
CA MET A 99 17.58 -2.20 7.94
C MET A 99 18.52 -3.25 7.35
N ASN A 100 18.90 -3.10 6.11
CA ASN A 100 19.86 -4.02 5.47
C ASN A 100 21.21 -3.97 6.14
N GLU A 101 21.70 -2.80 6.53
CA GLU A 101 22.93 -2.65 7.27
C GLU A 101 22.88 -3.39 8.61
N LYS A 102 21.77 -3.25 9.35
CA LYS A 102 21.56 -3.95 10.61
C LYS A 102 21.52 -5.47 10.42
N LEU A 103 20.83 -5.94 9.40
CA LEU A 103 20.76 -7.37 9.08
C LEU A 103 22.12 -7.92 8.67
N SER A 104 22.92 -7.16 7.94
CA SER A 104 24.27 -7.55 7.56
C SER A 104 25.17 -7.71 8.78
N LEU A 105 25.07 -6.80 9.76
CA LEU A 105 25.83 -6.90 11.01
C LEU A 105 25.43 -8.13 11.84
N ILE A 106 24.15 -8.42 11.92
CA ILE A 106 23.63 -9.61 12.59
C ILE A 106 24.15 -10.87 11.88
N HIS A 107 24.13 -10.87 10.57
CA HIS A 107 24.56 -12.01 9.77
C HIS A 107 26.08 -12.27 9.91
N ILE A 108 26.86 -11.23 10.05
CA ILE A 108 28.32 -11.33 10.28
C ILE A 108 28.60 -11.87 11.69
N SER A 109 27.82 -11.49 12.69
CA SER A 109 28.02 -11.87 14.09
C SER A 109 27.46 -13.23 14.44
N GLU A 110 26.62 -13.84 13.60
CA GLU A 110 26.04 -15.16 13.84
C GLU A 110 26.83 -16.26 13.10
N PRO A 111 26.86 -17.48 13.68
CA PRO A 111 27.42 -18.62 12.95
C PRO A 111 26.66 -18.84 11.63
N THR A 112 27.42 -19.13 10.57
CA THR A 112 26.82 -19.36 9.26
C THR A 112 25.93 -20.60 9.30
N ARG A 113 24.65 -20.44 8.94
CA ARG A 113 23.74 -21.56 8.75
C ARG A 113 23.66 -21.88 7.27
N ARG A 114 23.80 -23.16 6.97
CA ARG A 114 23.53 -23.67 5.64
C ARG A 114 22.25 -24.48 5.68
N SER A 115 21.38 -24.13 4.81
CA SER A 115 20.16 -24.89 4.58
C SER A 115 20.42 -26.04 3.62
#